data_08b176dda0b07f483e97f6901d55e0d4
#
_entry.id   08b176dda0b07f483e97f6901d55e0d4
#
_cell.length_a   1.000
_cell.length_b   1.000
_cell.length_c   1.000
_cell.angle_alpha   90.00
_cell.angle_beta   90.00
_cell.angle_gamma   90.00
#
_symmetry.space_group_name_H-M   'P 1'
#
loop_
_entity.id
_entity.type
_entity.pdbx_description
1 polymer ?
#
loop_
_entity_poly.entity_id
_entity_poly.type
_entity_poly.pdbx_seq_one_letter_code
_entity_poly.pdbx_strand_id
1 'polypeptide(L)'
;MKKRLFSLLCLLGAVSGLFAGDTAYLFSYFINDSRDGLHLAYSLDGLTWTPLNHGKSFLIPTVGKNRLMRDPSICQAPDGTFHMVWTSSWTDRIIGYASSPDLIHWSEQRSIPVMMHEPAAHNCWAPELFYDESSQTYYIFWATTIPGRHKEVPVIE
;
A
#
# COMPACT_ATOMS: atom_id res chain seq x y z
N MET A 1 -10.05 -39.32 64.35
CA MET A 1 -9.58 -38.00 63.88
C MET A 1 -9.59 -37.99 62.34
N LYS A 2 -10.62 -37.41 61.71
CA LYS A 2 -10.72 -37.32 60.24
C LYS A 2 -10.23 -35.94 59.84
N LYS A 3 -9.10 -35.87 59.11
CA LYS A 3 -8.58 -34.66 58.50
C LYS A 3 -9.41 -34.31 57.28
N ARG A 4 -10.11 -33.18 57.34
CA ARG A 4 -10.81 -32.61 56.16
C ARG A 4 -9.78 -31.82 55.31
N LEU A 5 -9.58 -32.28 54.09
CA LEU A 5 -8.78 -31.60 53.09
C LEU A 5 -9.65 -30.50 52.47
N PHE A 6 -9.33 -29.24 52.71
CA PHE A 6 -9.96 -28.11 52.03
C PHE A 6 -9.28 -27.95 50.66
N SER A 7 -10.02 -28.26 49.58
CA SER A 7 -9.58 -28.01 48.21
C SER A 7 -9.88 -26.55 47.90
N LEU A 8 -8.83 -25.71 47.78
CA LEU A 8 -8.93 -24.33 47.32
C LEU A 8 -9.02 -24.32 45.82
N LEU A 9 -10.24 -24.15 45.30
CA LEU A 9 -10.50 -23.99 43.85
C LEU A 9 -10.13 -22.54 43.46
N CYS A 10 -8.92 -22.34 42.90
CA CYS A 10 -8.54 -21.07 42.27
C CYS A 10 -9.36 -20.92 40.97
N LEU A 11 -10.39 -20.07 41.04
CA LEU A 11 -11.05 -19.56 39.82
C LEU A 11 -10.07 -18.59 39.14
N LEU A 12 -9.33 -19.08 38.14
CA LEU A 12 -8.66 -18.19 37.18
C LEU A 12 -9.76 -17.59 36.31
N GLY A 13 -10.23 -16.41 36.68
CA GLY A 13 -11.02 -15.57 35.82
C GLY A 13 -10.14 -15.16 34.65
N ALA A 14 -10.40 -15.69 33.48
CA ALA A 14 -9.86 -15.15 32.24
C ALA A 14 -10.43 -13.74 32.06
N VAL A 15 -9.64 -12.74 32.44
CA VAL A 15 -9.89 -11.36 32.04
C VAL A 15 -9.57 -11.30 30.55
N SER A 16 -10.58 -11.54 29.73
CA SER A 16 -10.56 -11.19 28.31
C SER A 16 -10.55 -9.66 28.24
N GLY A 17 -9.36 -9.07 28.34
CA GLY A 17 -9.15 -7.67 28.00
C GLY A 17 -9.50 -7.54 26.53
N LEU A 18 -10.67 -6.99 26.24
CA LEU A 18 -10.95 -6.36 24.96
C LEU A 18 -9.95 -5.20 24.86
N PHE A 19 -8.81 -5.47 24.26
CA PHE A 19 -8.02 -4.41 23.65
C PHE A 19 -8.88 -3.89 22.50
N ALA A 20 -9.63 -2.82 22.73
CA ALA A 20 -10.05 -1.95 21.66
C ALA A 20 -8.74 -1.48 21.04
N GLY A 21 -8.29 -2.14 19.98
CA GLY A 21 -7.09 -1.73 19.27
C GLY A 21 -7.33 -0.31 18.79
N ASP A 22 -6.51 0.63 19.20
CA ASP A 22 -6.55 1.98 18.69
C ASP A 22 -6.38 1.88 17.17
N THR A 23 -7.39 2.32 16.43
CA THR A 23 -7.33 2.35 14.97
C THR A 23 -6.36 3.46 14.57
N ALA A 24 -5.34 3.13 13.80
CA ALA A 24 -4.45 4.10 13.22
C ALA A 24 -4.68 4.18 11.71
N TYR A 25 -4.66 5.39 11.17
CA TYR A 25 -4.62 5.64 9.73
C TYR A 25 -3.18 5.57 9.25
N LEU A 26 -2.97 4.93 8.10
CA LEU A 26 -1.68 4.89 7.42
C LEU A 26 -1.76 5.72 6.14
N PHE A 27 -0.72 6.49 5.89
CA PHE A 27 -0.55 7.29 4.68
C PHE A 27 0.77 6.93 4.00
N SER A 28 0.70 6.46 2.75
CA SER A 28 1.85 6.26 1.88
C SER A 28 2.11 7.51 1.08
N TYR A 29 3.37 7.95 1.01
CA TYR A 29 3.74 9.14 0.27
C TYR A 29 5.15 9.04 -0.31
N PHE A 30 5.48 9.98 -1.17
CA PHE A 30 6.81 10.17 -1.75
C PHE A 30 7.23 11.63 -1.57
N ILE A 31 8.52 11.91 -1.68
CA ILE A 31 9.07 13.27 -1.62
C ILE A 31 9.49 13.74 -3.01
N ASN A 32 9.82 15.04 -3.15
CA ASN A 32 9.99 15.73 -4.43
C ASN A 32 10.89 15.05 -5.45
N ASP A 33 11.99 14.43 -5.04
CA ASP A 33 12.87 13.70 -5.97
C ASP A 33 12.29 12.37 -6.45
N SER A 34 11.33 11.80 -5.71
CA SER A 34 10.66 10.52 -6.04
C SER A 34 11.61 9.31 -6.18
N ARG A 35 12.91 9.49 -6.00
CA ARG A 35 13.95 8.44 -6.04
C ARG A 35 14.33 7.95 -4.67
N ASP A 36 13.98 8.71 -3.66
CA ASP A 36 14.13 8.33 -2.26
C ASP A 36 13.21 7.18 -1.87
N GLY A 37 12.06 7.07 -2.52
CA GLY A 37 11.17 5.91 -2.45
C GLY A 37 9.97 6.09 -1.56
N LEU A 38 9.54 4.97 -0.94
CA LEU A 38 8.34 4.88 -0.12
C LEU A 38 8.56 5.53 1.24
N HIS A 39 7.70 6.47 1.57
CA HIS A 39 7.55 6.99 2.93
C HIS A 39 6.18 6.63 3.48
N LEU A 40 6.12 6.47 4.80
CA LEU A 40 4.89 6.19 5.52
C LEU A 40 4.73 7.18 6.67
N ALA A 41 3.50 7.58 6.92
CA ALA A 41 3.08 8.34 8.08
C ALA A 41 1.85 7.71 8.70
N TYR A 42 1.67 7.90 10.00
CA TYR A 42 0.47 7.45 10.69
C TYR A 42 -0.27 8.63 11.33
N SER A 43 -1.56 8.42 11.55
CA SER A 43 -2.41 9.35 12.29
C SER A 43 -3.39 8.58 13.16
N LEU A 44 -3.72 9.11 14.32
CA LEU A 44 -4.77 8.58 15.20
C LEU A 44 -6.11 9.33 15.04
N ASP A 45 -6.09 10.52 14.44
CA ASP A 45 -7.25 11.39 14.27
C ASP A 45 -7.61 11.68 12.80
N GLY A 46 -6.76 11.20 11.85
CA GLY A 46 -6.90 11.47 10.41
C GLY A 46 -6.49 12.90 9.99
N LEU A 47 -6.08 13.74 10.92
CA LEU A 47 -5.75 15.16 10.69
C LEU A 47 -4.26 15.46 10.96
N THR A 48 -3.71 14.90 12.03
CA THR A 48 -2.32 15.11 12.44
C THR A 48 -1.50 13.88 12.05
N TRP A 49 -0.49 14.07 11.19
CA TRP A 49 0.30 12.99 10.63
C TRP A 49 1.73 12.99 11.16
N THR A 50 2.18 11.83 11.61
CA THR A 50 3.54 11.63 12.13
C THR A 50 4.31 10.72 11.17
N PRO A 51 5.44 11.19 10.58
CA PRO A 51 6.28 10.34 9.76
C PRO A 51 6.82 9.14 10.53
N LEU A 52 6.76 7.97 9.91
CA LEU A 52 7.41 6.76 10.41
C LEU A 52 8.90 6.73 10.00
N ASN A 53 9.67 5.84 10.61
CA ASN A 53 11.10 5.64 10.33
C ASN A 53 11.92 6.95 10.36
N HIS A 54 11.55 7.89 11.24
CA HIS A 54 12.19 9.22 11.33
C HIS A 54 12.20 9.97 9.98
N GLY A 55 11.20 9.76 9.14
CA GLY A 55 11.09 10.35 7.80
C GLY A 55 12.00 9.72 6.75
N LYS A 56 12.67 8.61 7.05
CA LYS A 56 13.46 7.86 6.07
C LYS A 56 12.59 6.92 5.25
N SER A 57 13.02 6.65 4.03
CA SER A 57 12.37 5.72 3.12
C SER A 57 12.34 4.28 3.67
N PHE A 58 11.27 3.56 3.35
CA PHE A 58 11.10 2.12 3.62
C PHE A 58 11.49 1.24 2.43
N LEU A 59 11.43 1.78 1.21
CA LEU A 59 11.77 1.06 -0.02
C LEU A 59 12.27 2.03 -1.08
N ILE A 60 13.51 1.86 -1.53
CA ILE A 60 14.10 2.64 -2.61
C ILE A 60 13.73 1.98 -3.95
N PRO A 61 13.20 2.73 -4.96
CA PRO A 61 12.77 2.14 -6.22
C PRO A 61 13.95 1.66 -7.08
N THR A 62 13.81 0.47 -7.64
CA THR A 62 14.82 -0.16 -8.50
C THR A 62 14.31 -0.48 -9.90
N VAL A 63 12.99 -0.41 -10.12
CA VAL A 63 12.33 -0.73 -11.39
C VAL A 63 11.88 0.52 -12.13
N GLY A 64 11.65 0.39 -13.43
CA GLY A 64 11.26 1.49 -14.31
C GLY A 64 12.47 2.25 -14.88
N LYS A 65 12.26 2.91 -16.01
CA LYS A 65 13.31 3.65 -16.74
C LYS A 65 13.96 4.74 -15.89
N ASN A 66 13.16 5.46 -15.10
CA ASN A 66 13.66 6.55 -14.24
C ASN A 66 13.88 6.13 -12.79
N ARG A 67 13.44 4.93 -12.41
CA ARG A 67 13.48 4.42 -11.02
C ARG A 67 12.86 5.41 -10.05
N LEU A 68 11.64 5.86 -10.37
CA LEU A 68 10.86 6.73 -9.51
C LEU A 68 9.91 5.88 -8.63
N MET A 69 9.52 6.45 -7.51
CA MET A 69 8.37 6.00 -6.75
C MET A 69 7.47 7.20 -6.49
N ARG A 70 6.45 7.33 -7.33
CA ARG A 70 5.39 8.33 -7.17
C ARG A 70 4.06 7.63 -6.99
N ASP A 71 3.15 8.29 -6.31
CA ASP A 71 1.77 7.84 -6.13
C ASP A 71 1.71 6.39 -5.62
N PRO A 72 2.44 6.01 -4.53
CA PRO A 72 2.40 4.66 -4.02
C PRO A 72 1.01 4.34 -3.45
N SER A 73 0.35 3.32 -4.01
CA SER A 73 -0.94 2.81 -3.56
C SER A 73 -0.76 1.45 -2.91
N ILE A 74 -1.25 1.30 -1.68
CA ILE A 74 -1.12 0.07 -0.87
C ILE A 74 -2.51 -0.50 -0.59
N CYS A 75 -2.65 -1.80 -0.78
CA CYS A 75 -3.83 -2.57 -0.42
C CYS A 75 -3.42 -3.77 0.43
N GLN A 76 -4.14 -4.06 1.50
CA GLN A 76 -3.93 -5.28 2.29
C GLN A 76 -4.82 -6.40 1.76
N ALA A 77 -4.22 -7.56 1.53
CA ALA A 77 -4.92 -8.78 1.15
C ALA A 77 -5.62 -9.44 2.36
N PRO A 78 -6.59 -10.33 2.12
CA PRO A 78 -7.24 -11.08 3.21
C PRO A 78 -6.30 -11.97 4.02
N ASP A 79 -5.18 -12.39 3.47
CA ASP A 79 -4.12 -13.15 4.16
C ASP A 79 -3.17 -12.27 5.00
N GLY A 80 -3.41 -10.95 5.03
CA GLY A 80 -2.61 -9.96 5.75
C GLY A 80 -1.44 -9.39 4.96
N THR A 81 -1.13 -9.92 3.76
CA THR A 81 -0.06 -9.40 2.90
C THR A 81 -0.43 -8.02 2.36
N PHE A 82 0.51 -7.09 2.42
CA PHE A 82 0.39 -5.78 1.78
C PHE A 82 0.94 -5.84 0.35
N HIS A 83 0.16 -5.36 -0.59
CA HIS A 83 0.55 -5.20 -1.99
C HIS A 83 0.66 -3.72 -2.30
N MET A 84 1.68 -3.32 -3.03
CA MET A 84 1.89 -1.93 -3.42
C MET A 84 2.19 -1.83 -4.91
N VAL A 85 1.58 -0.83 -5.55
CA VAL A 85 1.89 -0.38 -6.90
C VAL A 85 2.30 1.09 -6.89
N TRP A 86 3.09 1.52 -7.88
CA TRP A 86 3.54 2.91 -7.98
C TRP A 86 3.91 3.32 -9.41
N THR A 87 3.92 4.62 -9.67
CA THR A 87 4.49 5.21 -10.88
C THR A 87 6.01 5.08 -10.85
N SER A 88 6.57 4.30 -11.76
CA SER A 88 8.00 3.96 -11.77
C SER A 88 8.84 4.83 -12.71
N SER A 89 8.18 5.62 -13.59
CA SER A 89 8.85 6.44 -14.60
C SER A 89 7.94 7.55 -15.12
N TRP A 90 8.55 8.59 -15.68
CA TRP A 90 7.82 9.65 -16.39
C TRP A 90 7.25 9.18 -17.73
N THR A 91 7.97 8.30 -18.44
CA THR A 91 7.62 7.87 -19.78
C THR A 91 7.86 6.37 -19.94
N ASP A 92 7.02 5.56 -19.30
CA ASP A 92 7.13 4.10 -19.36
C ASP A 92 5.74 3.48 -19.46
N ARG A 93 5.67 2.25 -19.98
CA ARG A 93 4.43 1.48 -20.16
C ARG A 93 4.25 0.40 -19.10
N ILE A 94 4.96 0.57 -18.00
CA ILE A 94 4.93 -0.31 -16.84
C ILE A 94 4.58 0.49 -15.58
N ILE A 95 4.13 -0.23 -14.55
CA ILE A 95 4.08 0.25 -13.17
C ILE A 95 5.02 -0.60 -12.31
N GLY A 96 5.46 -0.06 -11.18
CA GLY A 96 6.20 -0.82 -10.17
C GLY A 96 5.27 -1.61 -9.27
N TYR A 97 5.78 -2.72 -8.71
CA TYR A 97 5.08 -3.56 -7.75
C TYR A 97 6.05 -4.16 -6.74
N ALA A 98 5.61 -4.24 -5.50
CA ALA A 98 6.23 -5.04 -4.44
C ALA A 98 5.15 -5.48 -3.43
N SER A 99 5.46 -6.50 -2.62
CA SER A 99 4.62 -6.94 -1.52
C SER A 99 5.39 -6.96 -0.21
N SER A 100 4.68 -6.90 0.91
CA SER A 100 5.27 -6.91 2.25
C SER A 100 4.33 -7.60 3.24
N PRO A 101 4.84 -8.39 4.20
CA PRO A 101 4.03 -8.91 5.28
C PRO A 101 3.76 -7.88 6.39
N ASP A 102 4.54 -6.78 6.46
CA ASP A 102 4.59 -5.91 7.63
C ASP A 102 4.87 -4.42 7.32
N LEU A 103 4.89 -4.03 6.02
CA LEU A 103 5.22 -2.68 5.52
C LEU A 103 6.69 -2.24 5.73
N ILE A 104 7.51 -3.11 6.31
CA ILE A 104 8.93 -2.86 6.60
C ILE A 104 9.82 -3.70 5.69
N HIS A 105 9.52 -4.99 5.58
CA HIS A 105 10.26 -5.95 4.77
C HIS A 105 9.54 -6.15 3.44
N TRP A 106 10.10 -5.61 2.37
CA TRP A 106 9.54 -5.64 1.03
C TRP A 106 10.16 -6.74 0.18
N SER A 107 9.36 -7.37 -0.65
CA SER A 107 9.80 -8.34 -1.65
C SER A 107 10.73 -7.71 -2.69
N GLU A 108 11.33 -8.54 -3.54
CA GLU A 108 11.93 -8.08 -4.78
C GLU A 108 10.89 -7.28 -5.60
N GLN A 109 11.34 -6.13 -6.11
CA GLN A 109 10.50 -5.24 -6.91
C GLN A 109 10.32 -5.81 -8.32
N ARG A 110 9.10 -5.65 -8.86
CA ARG A 110 8.74 -6.14 -10.19
C ARG A 110 8.16 -5.01 -11.03
N SER A 111 8.33 -5.13 -12.35
CA SER A 111 7.65 -4.31 -13.34
C SER A 111 6.41 -5.02 -13.83
N ILE A 112 5.24 -4.39 -13.77
CA ILE A 112 4.00 -4.90 -14.35
C ILE A 112 3.79 -4.20 -15.71
N PRO A 113 3.80 -4.93 -16.85
CA PRO A 113 3.72 -4.35 -18.19
C PRO A 113 2.27 -4.05 -18.60
N VAL A 114 1.66 -3.04 -17.96
CA VAL A 114 0.21 -2.74 -18.10
C VAL A 114 -0.18 -2.15 -19.46
N MET A 115 0.74 -1.47 -20.18
CA MET A 115 0.45 -0.81 -21.46
C MET A 115 1.36 -1.26 -22.61
N MET A 116 1.96 -2.45 -22.53
CA MET A 116 2.83 -2.95 -23.60
C MET A 116 2.08 -3.27 -24.90
N HIS A 117 0.78 -3.54 -24.81
CA HIS A 117 -0.10 -3.76 -25.95
C HIS A 117 -0.46 -2.49 -26.72
N GLU A 118 -0.17 -1.29 -26.15
CA GLU A 118 -0.45 0.01 -26.77
C GLU A 118 0.88 0.76 -27.00
N PRO A 119 1.47 0.65 -28.21
CA PRO A 119 2.76 1.27 -28.51
C PRO A 119 2.76 2.80 -28.41
N ALA A 120 1.61 3.44 -28.59
CA ALA A 120 1.44 4.88 -28.51
C ALA A 120 1.27 5.40 -27.08
N ALA A 121 1.15 4.53 -26.08
CA ALA A 121 1.06 4.94 -24.68
C ALA A 121 2.39 5.53 -24.21
N HIS A 122 2.34 6.73 -23.65
CA HIS A 122 3.51 7.47 -23.20
C HIS A 122 3.88 7.17 -21.75
N ASN A 123 2.91 6.90 -20.91
CA ASN A 123 3.09 6.78 -19.46
C ASN A 123 2.07 5.83 -18.83
N CYS A 124 2.34 5.45 -17.57
CA CYS A 124 1.41 4.78 -16.66
C CYS A 124 1.57 5.43 -15.29
N TRP A 125 0.71 6.41 -15.00
CA TRP A 125 0.81 7.26 -13.82
C TRP A 125 -0.28 6.99 -12.82
N ALA A 126 0.01 7.30 -11.55
CA ALA A 126 -0.90 7.23 -10.43
C ALA A 126 -1.70 5.91 -10.40
N PRO A 127 -1.02 4.75 -10.36
CA PRO A 127 -1.73 3.48 -10.25
C PRO A 127 -2.39 3.39 -8.87
N GLU A 128 -3.63 2.93 -8.86
CA GLU A 128 -4.35 2.57 -7.65
C GLU A 128 -4.63 1.08 -7.64
N LEU A 129 -4.48 0.47 -6.48
CA LEU A 129 -4.70 -0.95 -6.25
C LEU A 129 -5.91 -1.16 -5.34
N PHE A 130 -6.84 -1.98 -5.77
CA PHE A 130 -8.04 -2.34 -5.05
C PHE A 130 -8.25 -3.86 -5.04
N TYR A 131 -8.66 -4.41 -3.90
CA TYR A 131 -9.08 -5.81 -3.78
C TYR A 131 -10.61 -5.87 -3.62
N ASP A 132 -11.28 -6.55 -4.53
CA ASP A 132 -12.71 -6.84 -4.43
C ASP A 132 -12.91 -8.19 -3.73
N GLU A 133 -13.43 -8.13 -2.51
CA GLU A 133 -13.72 -9.32 -1.70
C GLU A 133 -14.77 -10.22 -2.35
N SER A 134 -15.74 -9.64 -3.07
CA SER A 134 -16.85 -10.39 -3.67
C SER A 134 -16.40 -11.28 -4.82
N SER A 135 -15.48 -10.80 -5.65
CA SER A 135 -14.91 -11.55 -6.78
C SER A 135 -13.55 -12.16 -6.45
N GLN A 136 -12.99 -11.89 -5.28
CA GLN A 136 -11.63 -12.29 -4.87
C GLN A 136 -10.56 -11.87 -5.89
N THR A 137 -10.71 -10.67 -6.45
CA THR A 137 -9.90 -10.19 -7.56
C THR A 137 -9.24 -8.86 -7.22
N TYR A 138 -7.97 -8.70 -7.62
CA TYR A 138 -7.28 -7.42 -7.57
C TYR A 138 -7.52 -6.63 -8.84
N TYR A 139 -7.80 -5.36 -8.68
CA TYR A 139 -7.92 -4.40 -9.77
C TYR A 139 -6.84 -3.34 -9.64
N ILE A 140 -6.26 -2.96 -10.77
CA ILE A 140 -5.30 -1.86 -10.85
C ILE A 140 -5.84 -0.85 -11.85
N PHE A 141 -5.93 0.41 -11.44
CA PHE A 141 -6.30 1.55 -12.28
C PHE A 141 -5.08 2.44 -12.47
N TRP A 142 -4.94 3.07 -13.59
CA TRP A 142 -3.86 4.04 -13.83
C TRP A 142 -4.26 5.05 -14.89
N ALA A 143 -3.58 6.21 -14.89
CA ALA A 143 -3.71 7.20 -15.94
C ALA A 143 -2.66 6.96 -17.03
N THR A 144 -3.09 7.08 -18.29
CA THR A 144 -2.20 6.93 -19.45
C THR A 144 -2.51 7.99 -20.50
N THR A 145 -1.46 8.53 -21.15
CA THR A 145 -1.57 9.44 -22.26
C THR A 145 -1.34 8.68 -23.57
N ILE A 146 -2.35 8.69 -24.43
CA ILE A 146 -2.26 8.14 -25.79
C ILE A 146 -2.53 9.27 -26.77
N PRO A 147 -1.53 9.74 -27.54
CA PRO A 147 -1.70 10.84 -28.48
C PRO A 147 -2.82 10.57 -29.47
N GLY A 148 -3.69 11.55 -29.69
CA GLY A 148 -4.81 11.45 -30.61
C GLY A 148 -6.07 10.78 -30.06
N ARG A 149 -6.03 10.18 -28.87
CA ARG A 149 -7.23 9.74 -28.15
C ARG A 149 -7.77 10.88 -27.28
N HIS A 150 -9.08 10.99 -27.16
CA HIS A 150 -9.79 11.96 -26.29
C HIS A 150 -9.45 13.43 -26.53
N LYS A 151 -9.39 13.84 -27.79
CA LYS A 151 -9.19 15.26 -28.14
C LYS A 151 -10.36 16.17 -27.75
N GLU A 152 -11.51 15.57 -27.45
CA GLU A 152 -12.75 16.29 -27.14
C GLU A 152 -13.41 15.68 -25.91
N VAL A 153 -12.82 15.91 -24.73
CA VAL A 153 -13.58 15.77 -23.49
C VAL A 153 -14.34 17.08 -23.31
N PRO A 154 -15.69 17.10 -23.34
CA PRO A 154 -16.44 18.32 -23.00
C PRO A 154 -16.01 18.78 -21.60
N VAL A 155 -15.60 20.03 -21.49
CA VAL A 155 -15.43 20.66 -20.17
C VAL A 155 -16.82 20.71 -19.57
N ILE A 156 -17.02 20.00 -18.46
CA ILE A 156 -18.23 20.15 -17.65
C ILE A 156 -18.06 21.48 -16.92
N GLU A 157 -18.78 22.51 -17.38
CA GLU A 157 -18.90 23.80 -16.69
C GLU A 157 -19.78 23.66 -15.42
#